data_bbadba599fc4ed476d9ad25d4d0aced7
#
_entry.id   bbadba599fc4ed476d9ad25d4d0aced7
#
_cell.length_a   1.000
_cell.length_b   1.000
_cell.length_c   1.000
_cell.angle_alpha   90.00
_cell.angle_beta   90.00
_cell.angle_gamma   90.00
#
_symmetry.space_group_name_H-M   'P 1'
#
loop_
_entity.id
_entity.type
_entity.pdbx_description
1 polymer ?
#
loop_
_entity_poly.entity_id
_entity_poly.type
_entity_poly.pdbx_seq_one_letter_code
_entity_poly.pdbx_strand_id
1 'polypeptide(L)'
;EIIEFDNPDIISLDKYEMIVKESGYFLINDASGIVYKMENNSLTRIDKSLDNRLMKDSYVFTHNDTIFRYGGYGFWSQRNFMIYFDEDVKEWELYSNRNNSFIPEGSYKGVHFKNDSDIYFIGGLSVDRNNLIDSKKNTEVVKYNFNDRSFKYLGELNFHFNYSSLIVKDNDGFAVNDGTQIAYVKPSENLIEFYNKTPL
;
A
#
# COMPACT_ATOMS: atom_id res chain seq x y z
N GLU A 1 4.75 -11.50 -23.85
CA GLU A 1 4.64 -12.95 -23.63
C GLU A 1 3.47 -13.22 -22.70
N ILE A 2 2.53 -14.09 -23.09
CA ILE A 2 1.42 -14.49 -22.23
C ILE A 2 1.89 -15.73 -21.48
N ILE A 3 1.90 -15.67 -20.17
CA ILE A 3 2.27 -16.81 -19.34
C ILE A 3 0.95 -17.45 -18.86
N GLU A 4 0.71 -18.68 -19.27
CA GLU A 4 -0.41 -19.48 -18.79
C GLU A 4 0.01 -20.24 -17.54
N PHE A 5 -0.80 -20.14 -16.48
CA PHE A 5 -0.59 -20.85 -15.25
C PHE A 5 -1.66 -21.92 -15.06
N ASP A 6 -1.22 -23.11 -14.78
CA ASP A 6 -2.10 -24.18 -14.30
C ASP A 6 -2.07 -24.22 -12.77
N ASN A 7 -2.89 -23.36 -12.16
CA ASN A 7 -3.04 -23.36 -10.71
C ASN A 7 -4.50 -23.24 -10.32
N PRO A 8 -5.15 -24.35 -9.90
CA PRO A 8 -6.56 -24.39 -9.56
C PRO A 8 -6.94 -23.54 -8.34
N ASP A 9 -5.99 -23.12 -7.50
CA ASP A 9 -6.25 -22.31 -6.32
C ASP A 9 -6.39 -20.81 -6.66
N ILE A 10 -6.02 -20.39 -7.87
CA ILE A 10 -6.11 -19.01 -8.32
C ILE A 10 -7.31 -18.88 -9.25
N ILE A 11 -8.43 -18.42 -8.71
CA ILE A 11 -9.68 -18.26 -9.45
C ILE A 11 -9.70 -16.98 -10.29
N SER A 12 -8.96 -15.92 -9.87
CA SER A 12 -9.01 -14.59 -10.50
C SER A 12 -7.79 -13.79 -10.12
N LEU A 13 -6.99 -13.37 -11.12
CA LEU A 13 -5.75 -12.61 -10.90
C LEU A 13 -5.99 -11.17 -10.43
N ASP A 14 -7.17 -10.61 -10.68
CA ASP A 14 -7.56 -9.27 -10.21
C ASP A 14 -7.60 -9.12 -8.68
N LYS A 15 -7.53 -10.23 -7.95
CA LYS A 15 -7.48 -10.28 -6.49
C LYS A 15 -6.05 -10.39 -5.95
N TYR A 16 -5.06 -10.27 -6.81
CA TYR A 16 -3.66 -10.43 -6.43
C TYR A 16 -2.84 -9.24 -6.85
N GLU A 17 -1.95 -8.82 -5.96
CA GLU A 17 -0.88 -7.88 -6.25
C GLU A 17 0.35 -8.66 -6.71
N MET A 18 0.89 -8.28 -7.87
CA MET A 18 2.15 -8.84 -8.37
C MET A 18 3.32 -8.01 -7.88
N ILE A 19 4.24 -8.67 -7.21
CA ILE A 19 5.48 -8.07 -6.70
C ILE A 19 6.67 -8.70 -7.42
N VAL A 20 7.56 -7.84 -7.89
CA VAL A 20 8.84 -8.24 -8.50
C VAL A 20 9.97 -7.94 -7.53
N LYS A 21 10.78 -8.94 -7.24
CA LYS A 21 11.95 -8.88 -6.37
C LYS A 21 13.17 -9.46 -7.08
N GLU A 22 14.37 -9.28 -6.52
CA GLU A 22 15.58 -9.96 -7.01
C GLU A 22 15.43 -11.50 -6.96
N SER A 23 14.74 -12.00 -5.95
CA SER A 23 14.48 -13.44 -5.75
C SER A 23 13.35 -14.00 -6.62
N GLY A 24 12.70 -13.18 -7.47
CA GLY A 24 11.68 -13.63 -8.43
C GLY A 24 10.35 -12.88 -8.33
N TYR A 25 9.31 -13.53 -8.84
CA TYR A 25 7.95 -12.97 -8.91
C TYR A 25 7.08 -13.56 -7.81
N PHE A 26 6.30 -12.70 -7.17
CA PHE A 26 5.38 -13.08 -6.10
C PHE A 26 3.98 -12.57 -6.41
N LEU A 27 2.96 -13.38 -6.09
CA LEU A 27 1.57 -12.96 -6.10
C LEU A 27 1.04 -12.97 -4.67
N ILE A 28 0.46 -11.87 -4.26
CA ILE A 28 -0.08 -11.69 -2.91
C ILE A 28 -1.57 -11.48 -3.02
N ASN A 29 -2.36 -12.37 -2.41
CA ASN A 29 -3.80 -12.18 -2.36
C ASN A 29 -4.15 -10.95 -1.53
N ASP A 30 -4.86 -10.01 -2.13
CA ASP A 30 -5.19 -8.73 -1.52
C ASP A 30 -5.92 -8.90 -0.17
N ALA A 31 -6.93 -9.75 -0.10
CA ALA A 31 -7.72 -9.90 1.12
C ALA A 31 -7.03 -10.80 2.16
N SER A 32 -6.63 -12.01 1.75
CA SER A 32 -6.15 -13.03 2.67
C SER A 32 -4.66 -12.93 2.98
N GLY A 33 -3.89 -12.20 2.18
CA GLY A 33 -2.43 -12.12 2.30
C GLY A 33 -1.70 -13.41 1.95
N ILE A 34 -2.36 -14.38 1.30
CA ILE A 34 -1.68 -15.59 0.84
C ILE A 34 -0.61 -15.19 -0.17
N VAL A 35 0.59 -15.74 -0.01
CA VAL A 35 1.74 -15.46 -0.86
C VAL A 35 2.06 -16.68 -1.71
N TYR A 36 2.10 -16.46 -3.02
CA TYR A 36 2.60 -17.44 -3.98
C TYR A 36 3.91 -16.94 -4.58
N LYS A 37 4.85 -17.84 -4.78
CA LYS A 37 6.07 -17.60 -5.57
C LYS A 37 5.93 -18.25 -6.92
N MET A 38 6.34 -17.53 -7.96
CA MET A 38 6.37 -18.02 -9.32
C MET A 38 7.74 -18.61 -9.64
N GLU A 39 7.78 -19.88 -10.01
CA GLU A 39 8.98 -20.59 -10.45
C GLU A 39 8.64 -21.49 -11.64
N ASN A 40 9.39 -21.38 -12.74
CA ASN A 40 9.22 -22.22 -13.93
C ASN A 40 7.77 -22.28 -14.46
N ASN A 41 7.07 -21.14 -14.52
CA ASN A 41 5.66 -21.01 -14.92
C ASN A 41 4.67 -21.72 -13.99
N SER A 42 5.09 -22.07 -12.80
CA SER A 42 4.23 -22.64 -11.76
C SER A 42 4.14 -21.68 -10.58
N LEU A 43 2.97 -21.64 -9.95
CA LEU A 43 2.73 -20.86 -8.74
C LEU A 43 2.67 -21.80 -7.54
N THR A 44 3.58 -21.60 -6.62
CA THR A 44 3.64 -22.38 -5.37
C THR A 44 3.28 -21.49 -4.21
N ARG A 45 2.29 -21.89 -3.43
CA ARG A 45 1.98 -21.20 -2.17
C ARG A 45 3.14 -21.40 -1.19
N ILE A 46 3.66 -20.30 -0.65
CA ILE A 46 4.79 -20.33 0.27
C ILE A 46 4.42 -19.86 1.68
N ASP A 47 3.36 -19.08 1.88
CA ASP A 47 2.99 -18.58 3.20
C ASP A 47 2.33 -19.67 4.08
N LYS A 48 2.60 -19.57 5.38
CA LYS A 48 2.01 -20.41 6.43
C LYS A 48 1.22 -19.59 7.46
N SER A 49 1.13 -18.28 7.23
CA SER A 49 0.51 -17.34 8.19
C SER A 49 -0.93 -17.71 8.51
N LEU A 50 -1.27 -17.67 9.79
CA LEU A 50 -2.63 -17.77 10.29
C LEU A 50 -3.17 -16.39 10.71
N ASP A 51 -2.31 -15.56 11.32
CA ASP A 51 -2.63 -14.26 11.88
C ASP A 51 -2.11 -13.08 11.02
N ASN A 52 -2.55 -11.88 11.35
CA ASN A 52 -2.09 -10.58 10.81
C ASN A 52 -2.22 -10.36 9.30
N ARG A 53 -2.77 -11.29 8.55
CA ARG A 53 -2.82 -11.24 7.09
C ARG A 53 -4.09 -10.63 6.49
N LEU A 54 -5.18 -10.54 7.26
CA LEU A 54 -6.44 -9.97 6.77
C LEU A 54 -6.35 -8.43 6.72
N MET A 55 -5.88 -7.94 5.57
CA MET A 55 -5.63 -6.52 5.31
C MET A 55 -6.07 -6.18 3.88
N LYS A 56 -7.37 -6.36 3.60
CA LYS A 56 -7.92 -6.11 2.27
C LYS A 56 -7.68 -4.69 1.80
N ASP A 57 -7.39 -4.50 0.52
CA ASP A 57 -7.10 -3.21 -0.09
C ASP A 57 -5.96 -2.45 0.63
N SER A 58 -4.97 -3.19 1.16
CA SER A 58 -3.77 -2.63 1.79
C SER A 58 -2.78 -2.09 0.75
N TYR A 59 -1.84 -1.28 1.21
CA TYR A 59 -0.70 -0.89 0.39
C TYR A 59 0.33 -2.02 0.40
N VAL A 60 0.66 -2.57 -0.76
CA VAL A 60 1.65 -3.65 -0.92
C VAL A 60 2.85 -3.09 -1.66
N PHE A 61 4.06 -3.28 -1.13
CA PHE A 61 5.29 -2.73 -1.70
C PHE A 61 6.51 -3.52 -1.25
N THR A 62 7.67 -3.21 -1.82
CA THR A 62 8.96 -3.78 -1.41
C THR A 62 9.91 -2.73 -0.87
N HIS A 63 10.73 -3.11 0.11
CA HIS A 63 11.86 -2.33 0.57
C HIS A 63 13.01 -3.28 0.96
N ASN A 64 14.22 -3.04 0.43
CA ASN A 64 15.39 -3.90 0.62
C ASN A 64 15.06 -5.39 0.40
N ASP A 65 14.48 -5.68 -0.75
CA ASP A 65 14.03 -7.02 -1.18
C ASP A 65 13.04 -7.74 -0.24
N THR A 66 12.45 -7.03 0.72
CA THR A 66 11.41 -7.55 1.62
C THR A 66 10.04 -7.03 1.19
N ILE A 67 9.02 -7.88 1.25
CA ILE A 67 7.63 -7.52 0.93
C ILE A 67 6.97 -6.96 2.18
N PHE A 68 6.33 -5.82 2.04
CA PHE A 68 5.59 -5.14 3.11
C PHE A 68 4.12 -4.97 2.75
N ARG A 69 3.29 -4.91 3.77
CA ARG A 69 1.90 -4.43 3.70
C ARG A 69 1.66 -3.40 4.80
N TYR A 70 0.93 -2.35 4.46
CA TYR A 70 0.49 -1.33 5.42
C TYR A 70 -0.99 -1.01 5.22
N GLY A 71 -1.69 -0.65 6.29
CA GLY A 71 -3.10 -0.27 6.23
C GLY A 71 -4.01 -1.44 5.87
N GLY A 72 -5.03 -1.16 5.07
CA GLY A 72 -6.00 -2.17 4.68
C GLY A 72 -7.15 -2.31 5.67
N TYR A 73 -8.16 -3.08 5.28
CA TYR A 73 -9.38 -3.33 6.04
C TYR A 73 -9.51 -4.81 6.44
N GLY A 74 -9.82 -5.07 7.69
CA GLY A 74 -10.06 -6.43 8.16
C GLY A 74 -10.69 -6.44 9.55
N PHE A 75 -11.55 -7.42 9.82
CA PHE A 75 -12.29 -7.53 11.08
C PHE A 75 -13.00 -6.24 11.50
N TRP A 76 -13.73 -5.62 10.57
CA TRP A 76 -14.56 -4.42 10.78
C TRP A 76 -13.77 -3.14 11.16
N SER A 77 -12.46 -3.12 10.88
CA SER A 77 -11.63 -1.95 11.12
C SER A 77 -10.55 -1.77 10.07
N GLN A 78 -10.13 -0.52 9.84
CA GLN A 78 -8.89 -0.26 9.13
C GLN A 78 -7.71 -0.58 10.03
N ARG A 79 -6.61 -0.95 9.38
CA ARG A 79 -5.34 -1.20 10.03
C ARG A 79 -4.44 0.04 9.91
N ASN A 80 -3.63 0.29 10.92
CA ASN A 80 -2.66 1.39 10.95
C ASN A 80 -1.25 0.91 11.31
N PHE A 81 -0.99 -0.36 11.10
CA PHE A 81 0.30 -0.98 11.31
C PHE A 81 0.84 -1.55 10.01
N MET A 82 2.13 -1.82 10.03
CA MET A 82 2.88 -2.41 8.93
C MET A 82 3.28 -3.84 9.30
N ILE A 83 3.19 -4.73 8.31
CA ILE A 83 3.72 -6.09 8.39
C ILE A 83 4.70 -6.33 7.25
N TYR A 84 5.58 -7.28 7.42
CA TYR A 84 6.49 -7.76 6.39
C TYR A 84 6.40 -9.28 6.27
N PHE A 85 6.68 -9.78 5.08
CA PHE A 85 6.73 -11.22 4.84
C PHE A 85 8.15 -11.71 5.11
N ASP A 86 8.30 -12.53 6.14
CA ASP A 86 9.54 -13.21 6.45
C ASP A 86 9.61 -14.50 5.63
N GLU A 87 10.52 -14.55 4.66
CA GLU A 87 10.67 -15.70 3.76
C GLU A 87 11.29 -16.91 4.41
N ASP A 88 12.05 -16.75 5.50
CA ASP A 88 12.71 -17.86 6.20
C ASP A 88 11.67 -18.67 7.00
N VAL A 89 10.81 -17.97 7.74
CA VAL A 89 9.72 -18.62 8.50
C VAL A 89 8.45 -18.79 7.69
N LYS A 90 8.31 -18.06 6.56
CA LYS A 90 7.16 -18.06 5.65
C LYS A 90 5.88 -17.52 6.29
N GLU A 91 6.01 -16.47 7.06
CA GLU A 91 4.91 -15.84 7.79
C GLU A 91 4.94 -14.31 7.68
N TRP A 92 3.76 -13.71 7.88
CA TRP A 92 3.64 -12.27 8.03
C TRP A 92 3.92 -11.85 9.46
N GLU A 93 4.96 -11.04 9.62
CA GLU A 93 5.43 -10.54 10.91
C GLU A 93 5.14 -9.06 11.09
N LEU A 94 4.88 -8.64 12.33
CA LEU A 94 4.65 -7.23 12.65
C LEU A 94 5.95 -6.42 12.53
N TYR A 95 5.91 -5.38 11.70
CA TYR A 95 7.02 -4.45 11.59
C TYR A 95 6.85 -3.30 12.57
N SER A 96 7.55 -3.36 13.71
CA SER A 96 7.40 -2.41 14.80
C SER A 96 8.03 -1.06 14.51
N ASN A 97 7.31 0.02 14.82
CA ASN A 97 7.85 1.38 14.82
C ASN A 97 8.80 1.58 16.02
N ARG A 98 9.87 2.32 15.81
CA ARG A 98 10.80 2.68 16.91
C ARG A 98 10.39 3.95 17.63
N ASN A 99 9.82 4.91 16.91
CA ASN A 99 9.37 6.20 17.46
C ASN A 99 7.89 6.40 17.19
N ASN A 100 7.10 6.48 18.26
CA ASN A 100 5.63 6.59 18.19
C ASN A 100 5.16 8.03 18.38
N SER A 101 5.86 9.04 17.83
CA SER A 101 5.43 10.44 17.93
C SER A 101 4.15 10.73 17.14
N PHE A 102 3.91 10.01 16.07
CA PHE A 102 2.70 10.08 15.25
C PHE A 102 2.28 8.67 14.82
N ILE A 103 1.03 8.35 15.05
CA ILE A 103 0.40 7.11 14.58
C ILE A 103 -0.74 7.52 13.64
N PRO A 104 -0.65 7.20 12.33
CA PRO A 104 -1.72 7.53 11.39
C PRO A 104 -3.00 6.78 11.75
N GLU A 105 -4.14 7.32 11.32
CA GLU A 105 -5.42 6.62 11.48
C GLU A 105 -5.45 5.29 10.72
N GLY A 106 -4.64 5.18 9.67
CA GLY A 106 -4.66 4.09 8.73
C GLY A 106 -5.70 4.29 7.64
N SER A 107 -5.49 3.62 6.52
CA SER A 107 -6.41 3.69 5.38
C SER A 107 -6.33 2.44 4.53
N TYR A 108 -7.28 2.30 3.61
CA TYR A 108 -7.35 1.27 2.59
C TYR A 108 -7.81 1.87 1.26
N LYS A 109 -7.54 1.22 0.15
CA LYS A 109 -7.85 1.75 -1.20
C LYS A 109 -7.20 3.09 -1.51
N GLY A 110 -6.12 3.43 -0.88
CA GLY A 110 -5.32 4.59 -1.26
C GLY A 110 -4.23 4.22 -2.26
N VAL A 111 -3.34 5.15 -2.51
CA VAL A 111 -2.15 4.94 -3.33
C VAL A 111 -0.90 5.16 -2.50
N HIS A 112 0.20 4.59 -2.96
CA HIS A 112 1.48 4.80 -2.32
C HIS A 112 2.55 5.15 -3.34
N PHE A 113 3.55 5.85 -2.87
CA PHE A 113 4.73 6.18 -3.62
C PHE A 113 5.97 5.94 -2.76
N LYS A 114 7.01 5.34 -3.33
CA LYS A 114 8.24 5.00 -2.62
C LYS A 114 9.45 5.63 -3.29
N ASN A 115 10.36 6.17 -2.50
CA ASN A 115 11.75 6.43 -2.87
C ASN A 115 12.69 5.55 -2.04
N ASP A 116 13.99 5.84 -2.00
CA ASP A 116 14.99 4.94 -1.40
C ASP A 116 14.70 4.58 0.06
N SER A 117 14.50 5.58 0.92
CA SER A 117 14.32 5.41 2.38
C SER A 117 12.91 5.72 2.88
N ASP A 118 12.08 6.34 2.05
CA ASP A 118 10.76 6.82 2.44
C ASP A 118 9.67 6.16 1.60
N ILE A 119 8.51 5.93 2.22
CA ILE A 119 7.28 5.61 1.52
C ILE A 119 6.17 6.58 1.95
N TYR A 120 5.37 6.99 0.99
CA TYR A 120 4.26 7.91 1.15
C TYR A 120 2.96 7.15 0.94
N PHE A 121 2.07 7.21 1.91
CA PHE A 121 0.72 6.67 1.84
C PHE A 121 -0.24 7.83 1.69
N ILE A 122 -1.15 7.73 0.72
CA ILE A 122 -1.91 8.88 0.26
C ILE A 122 -3.37 8.50 0.10
N GLY A 123 -4.24 9.20 0.80
CA GLY A 123 -5.68 9.13 0.65
C GLY A 123 -6.30 7.77 0.95
N GLY A 124 -7.28 7.40 0.16
CA GLY A 124 -8.04 6.16 0.30
C GLY A 124 -9.31 6.33 1.13
N LEU A 125 -9.66 5.28 1.86
CA LEU A 125 -10.84 5.23 2.73
C LEU A 125 -10.42 4.88 4.16
N SER A 126 -11.18 5.34 5.13
CA SER A 126 -11.13 4.88 6.52
C SER A 126 -12.55 4.55 7.01
N VAL A 127 -12.65 3.78 8.08
CA VAL A 127 -13.96 3.42 8.68
C VAL A 127 -14.51 4.65 9.39
N ASP A 128 -15.79 4.94 9.22
CA ASP A 128 -16.47 5.92 10.05
C ASP A 128 -16.66 5.34 11.46
N ARG A 129 -16.08 5.99 12.47
CA ARG A 129 -16.20 5.54 13.87
C ARG A 129 -17.62 5.64 14.42
N ASN A 130 -18.47 6.48 13.81
CA ASN A 130 -19.87 6.63 14.21
C ASN A 130 -20.77 5.60 13.52
N ASN A 131 -20.35 5.08 12.38
CA ASN A 131 -21.06 4.04 11.64
C ASN A 131 -20.06 3.10 10.99
N LEU A 132 -19.77 1.96 11.62
CA LEU A 132 -18.76 0.99 11.18
C LEU A 132 -19.08 0.33 9.84
N ILE A 133 -20.29 0.50 9.30
CA ILE A 133 -20.69 0.00 7.99
C ILE A 133 -20.25 0.98 6.89
N ASP A 134 -20.18 2.28 7.22
CA ASP A 134 -19.82 3.31 6.27
C ASP A 134 -18.32 3.58 6.26
N SER A 135 -17.83 3.94 5.10
CA SER A 135 -16.46 4.43 4.93
C SER A 135 -16.47 5.94 4.75
N LYS A 136 -15.52 6.62 5.37
CA LYS A 136 -15.22 8.03 5.10
C LYS A 136 -14.03 8.15 4.16
N LYS A 137 -14.00 9.22 3.39
CA LYS A 137 -12.86 9.59 2.56
C LYS A 137 -11.68 9.95 3.45
N ASN A 138 -10.53 9.36 3.19
CA ASN A 138 -9.27 9.75 3.79
C ASN A 138 -8.52 10.64 2.80
N THR A 139 -8.02 11.77 3.25
CA THR A 139 -7.26 12.75 2.45
C THR A 139 -5.84 12.93 2.95
N GLU A 140 -5.45 12.22 4.01
CA GLU A 140 -4.13 12.34 4.60
C GLU A 140 -3.01 11.93 3.64
N VAL A 141 -1.91 12.67 3.72
CA VAL A 141 -0.62 12.32 3.14
C VAL A 141 0.33 12.02 4.28
N VAL A 142 0.74 10.79 4.40
CA VAL A 142 1.59 10.29 5.47
C VAL A 142 2.87 9.72 4.90
N LYS A 143 3.99 10.11 5.46
CA LYS A 143 5.31 9.56 5.14
C LYS A 143 5.74 8.56 6.22
N TYR A 144 6.31 7.43 5.81
CA TYR A 144 7.06 6.54 6.67
C TYR A 144 8.52 6.52 6.25
N ASN A 145 9.44 6.69 7.22
CA ASN A 145 10.88 6.59 7.00
C ASN A 145 11.39 5.27 7.57
N PHE A 146 12.05 4.47 6.73
CA PHE A 146 12.54 3.14 7.12
C PHE A 146 13.76 3.20 8.03
N ASN A 147 14.60 4.24 7.92
CA ASN A 147 15.80 4.39 8.77
C ASN A 147 15.39 4.69 10.21
N ASP A 148 14.45 5.62 10.38
CA ASP A 148 13.96 6.04 11.70
C ASP A 148 12.86 5.12 12.23
N ARG A 149 12.24 4.32 11.37
CA ARG A 149 11.05 3.52 11.65
C ARG A 149 9.92 4.35 12.24
N SER A 150 9.64 5.48 11.62
CA SER A 150 8.66 6.45 12.12
C SER A 150 7.75 6.99 11.02
N PHE A 151 6.51 7.29 11.41
CA PHE A 151 5.56 8.02 10.58
C PHE A 151 5.67 9.51 10.80
N LYS A 152 5.40 10.28 9.73
CA LYS A 152 5.26 11.72 9.74
C LYS A 152 4.03 12.11 8.93
N TYR A 153 3.17 12.93 9.52
CA TYR A 153 2.08 13.59 8.81
C TYR A 153 2.64 14.75 7.96
N LEU A 154 2.26 14.81 6.69
CA LEU A 154 2.69 15.85 5.75
C LEU A 154 1.58 16.86 5.45
N GLY A 155 0.32 16.46 5.55
CA GLY A 155 -0.83 17.30 5.25
C GLY A 155 -2.01 16.51 4.70
N GLU A 156 -2.95 17.21 4.11
CA GLU A 156 -4.16 16.63 3.51
C GLU A 156 -4.32 17.09 2.06
N LEU A 157 -4.89 16.23 1.25
CA LEU A 157 -5.38 16.59 -0.07
C LEU A 157 -6.73 17.32 0.05
N ASN A 158 -6.98 18.26 -0.83
CA ASN A 158 -8.27 18.95 -0.92
C ASN A 158 -9.32 18.20 -1.77
N PHE A 159 -8.97 17.03 -2.28
CA PHE A 159 -9.84 16.14 -3.05
C PHE A 159 -9.67 14.70 -2.62
N HIS A 160 -10.65 13.89 -2.96
CA HIS A 160 -10.60 12.45 -2.71
C HIS A 160 -10.21 11.71 -3.98
N PHE A 161 -9.36 10.72 -3.83
CA PHE A 161 -9.07 9.74 -4.87
C PHE A 161 -8.98 8.32 -4.28
N ASN A 162 -8.98 7.34 -5.15
CA ASN A 162 -8.82 5.94 -4.82
C ASN A 162 -7.62 5.35 -5.60
N TYR A 163 -7.37 4.07 -5.45
CA TYR A 163 -6.25 3.37 -6.09
C TYR A 163 -6.27 3.37 -7.64
N SER A 164 -7.31 3.88 -8.28
CA SER A 164 -7.31 4.12 -9.73
C SER A 164 -6.64 5.44 -10.13
N SER A 165 -6.23 6.25 -9.17
CA SER A 165 -5.56 7.52 -9.42
C SER A 165 -4.13 7.30 -9.90
N LEU A 166 -3.73 8.07 -10.91
CA LEU A 166 -2.38 8.00 -11.46
C LEU A 166 -1.38 8.73 -10.57
N ILE A 167 -0.27 8.09 -10.26
CA ILE A 167 0.90 8.73 -9.66
C ILE A 167 1.99 8.88 -10.71
N VAL A 168 2.51 10.09 -10.84
CA VAL A 168 3.65 10.42 -11.69
C VAL A 168 4.77 10.97 -10.82
N LYS A 169 5.95 10.37 -10.94
CA LYS A 169 7.18 10.82 -10.25
C LYS A 169 7.97 11.78 -11.14
N ASP A 170 8.55 12.80 -10.53
CA ASP A 170 9.65 13.57 -11.08
C ASP A 170 10.84 13.65 -10.09
N ASN A 171 11.83 14.51 -10.36
CA ASN A 171 13.02 14.61 -9.54
C ASN A 171 12.78 15.19 -8.14
N ASP A 172 11.75 16.02 -7.97
CA ASP A 172 11.50 16.80 -6.75
C ASP A 172 10.32 16.24 -5.93
N GLY A 173 9.46 15.42 -6.54
CA GLY A 173 8.28 14.91 -5.86
C GLY A 173 7.45 13.94 -6.69
N PHE A 174 6.18 13.94 -6.42
CA PHE A 174 5.21 13.12 -7.16
C PHE A 174 3.86 13.81 -7.28
N ALA A 175 3.16 13.53 -8.36
CA ALA A 175 1.83 14.06 -8.63
C ALA A 175 0.77 12.96 -8.50
N VAL A 176 -0.34 13.28 -7.86
CA VAL A 176 -1.52 12.43 -7.76
C VAL A 176 -2.66 13.09 -8.52
N ASN A 177 -3.34 12.33 -9.36
CA ASN A 177 -4.37 12.84 -10.28
C ASN A 177 -5.66 12.02 -10.16
N ASP A 178 -6.76 12.68 -9.82
CA ASP A 178 -8.09 12.06 -9.74
C ASP A 178 -8.91 12.13 -11.04
N GLY A 179 -8.32 12.69 -12.10
CA GLY A 179 -9.00 12.94 -13.39
C GLY A 179 -9.39 14.40 -13.60
N THR A 180 -9.65 15.17 -12.55
CA THR A 180 -10.08 16.57 -12.58
C THR A 180 -9.07 17.53 -11.95
N GLN A 181 -8.38 17.07 -10.92
CA GLN A 181 -7.38 17.83 -10.17
C GLN A 181 -6.06 17.06 -10.08
N ILE A 182 -5.00 17.78 -9.86
CA ILE A 182 -3.67 17.24 -9.61
C ILE A 182 -3.18 17.83 -8.30
N ALA A 183 -2.72 16.97 -7.38
CA ALA A 183 -1.95 17.38 -6.24
C ALA A 183 -0.49 17.02 -6.48
N TYR A 184 0.41 17.98 -6.32
CA TYR A 184 1.83 17.77 -6.38
C TYR A 184 2.41 17.82 -4.97
N VAL A 185 3.06 16.74 -4.57
CA VAL A 185 3.65 16.59 -3.24
C VAL A 185 5.16 16.71 -3.37
N LYS A 186 5.73 17.71 -2.68
CA LYS A 186 7.18 17.92 -2.55
C LYS A 186 7.64 17.49 -1.16
N PRO A 187 8.18 16.29 -1.01
CA PRO A 187 8.53 15.74 0.30
C PRO A 187 9.64 16.52 1.02
N SER A 188 10.59 17.10 0.27
CA SER A 188 11.70 17.91 0.81
C SER A 188 11.23 19.19 1.49
N GLU A 189 10.15 19.77 1.00
CA GLU A 189 9.58 21.03 1.48
C GLU A 189 8.41 20.84 2.44
N ASN A 190 7.93 19.59 2.61
CA ASN A 190 6.65 19.25 3.26
C ASN A 190 5.46 20.02 2.65
N LEU A 191 5.51 20.21 1.35
CA LEU A 191 4.58 21.03 0.59
C LEU A 191 3.66 20.18 -0.25
N ILE A 192 2.37 20.51 -0.26
CA ILE A 192 1.37 19.96 -1.17
C ILE A 192 0.82 21.11 -1.98
N GLU A 193 1.03 21.08 -3.28
CA GLU A 193 0.51 22.08 -4.23
C GLU A 193 -0.64 21.48 -5.04
N PHE A 194 -1.67 22.28 -5.32
CA PHE A 194 -2.85 21.85 -6.05
C PHE A 194 -2.97 22.59 -7.38
N TYR A 195 -3.25 21.83 -8.43
CA TYR A 195 -3.44 22.33 -9.77
C TYR A 195 -4.79 21.85 -10.32
N ASN A 196 -5.62 22.74 -10.77
CA ASN A 196 -6.82 22.38 -11.53
C ASN A 196 -6.43 22.05 -12.97
N LYS A 197 -6.95 20.98 -13.52
CA LYS A 197 -6.84 20.74 -14.96
C LYS A 197 -7.61 21.84 -15.69
N THR A 198 -6.93 22.56 -16.55
CA THR A 198 -7.61 23.41 -17.53
C THR A 198 -8.32 22.48 -18.50
N PRO A 199 -9.64 22.64 -18.74
CA PRO A 199 -10.30 21.89 -19.81
C PRO A 199 -9.58 22.18 -21.12
N LEU A 200 -9.19 21.13 -21.85
CA LEU A 200 -8.69 21.22 -23.21
C LEU A 200 -9.83 21.58 -24.16
#